data_176e3bcb88bad4470544fc4268a86199
#
_entry.id   176e3bcb88bad4470544fc4268a86199
#
_cell.length_a   1.000
_cell.length_b   1.000
_cell.length_c   1.000
_cell.angle_alpha   90.00
_cell.angle_beta   90.00
_cell.angle_gamma   90.00
#
_symmetry.space_group_name_H-M   'P 1'
#
loop_
_entity.id
_entity.type
_entity.pdbx_description
1 polymer ?
#
loop_
_entity_poly.entity_id
_entity_poly.type
_entity_poly.pdbx_seq_one_letter_code
_entity_poly.pdbx_strand_id
1 'polypeptide(L)'
;MDRIREYARRVVARTSLRKVAKVAGVKVGATKKFIDGSVPYERNARAWKKWYARELREGAAGVPDTALDTTDAEAILDLLLWSIPEEQRAAVRRESVESFRQLHLSRSIVPPAWVLELGGDAQSAPSAED
;
A
#
# COMPACT_ATOMS: atom_id res chain seq x y z
N MET A 1 3.03 -5.78 5.70
CA MET A 1 3.29 -4.78 6.78
C MET A 1 4.76 -4.43 6.95
N ASP A 2 5.66 -5.24 6.42
CA ASP A 2 7.09 -5.00 6.65
C ASP A 2 7.56 -3.66 6.08
N ARG A 3 7.05 -3.29 4.92
CA ARG A 3 7.41 -2.03 4.29
C ARG A 3 6.96 -0.84 5.14
N ILE A 4 5.76 -0.94 5.68
CA ILE A 4 5.19 0.12 6.51
C ILE A 4 5.98 0.22 7.82
N ARG A 5 6.34 -0.94 8.39
CA ARG A 5 7.13 -0.98 9.62
C ARG A 5 8.50 -0.34 9.40
N GLU A 6 9.12 -0.66 8.29
CA GLU A 6 10.43 -0.10 7.98
C GLU A 6 10.36 1.41 7.82
N TYR A 7 9.34 1.89 7.13
CA TYR A 7 9.14 3.31 6.97
C TYR A 7 8.89 3.98 8.32
N ALA A 8 8.07 3.35 9.17
CA ALA A 8 7.78 3.88 10.49
C ALA A 8 9.06 3.98 11.32
N ARG A 9 9.93 2.99 11.24
CA ARG A 9 11.20 3.03 11.95
C ARG A 9 12.02 4.25 11.55
N ARG A 10 12.06 4.55 10.26
CA ARG A 10 12.83 5.68 9.77
C ARG A 10 12.25 7.00 10.24
N VAL A 11 10.93 7.11 10.25
CA VAL A 11 10.29 8.34 10.69
C VAL A 11 10.48 8.53 12.19
N VAL A 12 10.39 7.45 12.97
CA VAL A 12 10.64 7.52 14.41
C VAL A 12 12.07 7.99 14.68
N ALA A 13 13.02 7.48 13.92
CA ALA A 13 14.41 7.87 14.10
C ALA A 13 14.64 9.36 13.84
N ARG A 14 13.87 9.93 12.92
CA ARG A 14 14.01 11.34 12.58
C ARG A 14 13.18 12.25 13.48
N THR A 15 12.15 11.73 14.09
CA THR A 15 11.26 12.55 14.94
C THR A 15 11.18 11.97 16.34
N SER A 16 10.15 11.19 16.64
CA SER A 16 10.02 10.50 17.91
C SER A 16 8.91 9.48 17.81
N LEU A 17 8.96 8.52 18.73
CA LEU A 17 7.94 7.49 18.81
C LEU A 17 6.57 8.12 19.08
N ARG A 18 6.54 9.09 19.99
CA ARG A 18 5.29 9.76 20.35
C ARG A 18 4.67 10.50 19.19
N LYS A 19 5.51 11.14 18.40
CA LYS A 19 5.02 11.93 17.28
C LYS A 19 4.39 11.02 16.22
N VAL A 20 5.07 9.92 15.91
CA VAL A 20 4.54 8.98 14.94
C VAL A 20 3.23 8.36 15.44
N ALA A 21 3.20 7.98 16.72
CA ALA A 21 2.00 7.40 17.31
C ALA A 21 0.82 8.37 17.21
N LYS A 22 1.06 9.62 17.51
CA LYS A 22 0.02 10.63 17.46
C LYS A 22 -0.52 10.84 16.05
N VAL A 23 0.37 10.95 15.09
CA VAL A 23 -0.03 11.19 13.71
C VAL A 23 -0.73 9.97 13.11
N ALA A 24 -0.26 8.78 13.45
CA ALA A 24 -0.86 7.55 12.95
C ALA A 24 -2.17 7.20 13.66
N GLY A 25 -2.43 7.81 14.82
CA GLY A 25 -3.61 7.49 15.59
C GLY A 25 -3.52 6.16 16.32
N VAL A 26 -2.30 5.76 16.68
CA VAL A 26 -2.04 4.51 17.38
C VAL A 26 -1.42 4.85 18.74
N LYS A 27 -1.73 4.07 19.76
CA LYS A 27 -1.17 4.31 21.08
C LYS A 27 0.35 4.10 21.06
N VAL A 28 1.05 4.83 21.91
CA VAL A 28 2.51 4.78 21.94
C VAL A 28 3.01 3.35 22.17
N GLY A 29 2.39 2.64 23.12
CA GLY A 29 2.82 1.26 23.40
C GLY A 29 2.63 0.34 22.21
N ALA A 30 1.51 0.48 21.50
CA ALA A 30 1.25 -0.32 20.32
C ALA A 30 2.19 0.05 19.19
N THR A 31 2.56 1.33 19.10
CA THR A 31 3.51 1.79 18.09
C THR A 31 4.88 1.15 18.33
N LYS A 32 5.32 1.11 19.59
CA LYS A 32 6.60 0.50 19.91
C LYS A 32 6.59 -0.98 19.56
N LYS A 33 5.51 -1.69 19.89
CA LYS A 33 5.41 -3.11 19.54
C LYS A 33 5.46 -3.33 18.05
N PHE A 34 4.78 -2.48 17.29
CA PHE A 34 4.79 -2.60 15.83
C PHE A 34 6.20 -2.43 15.27
N ILE A 35 6.90 -1.40 15.75
CA ILE A 35 8.26 -1.12 15.31
C ILE A 35 9.19 -2.26 15.69
N ASP A 36 8.97 -2.87 16.85
CA ASP A 36 9.79 -3.97 17.32
C ASP A 36 9.49 -5.31 16.63
N GLY A 37 8.49 -5.34 15.76
CA GLY A 37 8.23 -6.52 14.94
C GLY A 37 6.94 -7.25 15.22
N SER A 38 6.15 -6.79 16.17
CA SER A 38 4.87 -7.46 16.49
C SER A 38 3.86 -7.24 15.38
N VAL A 39 3.03 -8.25 15.15
CA VAL A 39 1.94 -8.14 14.19
C VAL A 39 0.83 -7.30 14.84
N PRO A 40 0.41 -6.20 14.23
CA PRO A 40 -0.62 -5.36 14.84
C PRO A 40 -2.00 -5.99 14.72
N TYR A 41 -2.88 -5.66 15.67
CA TYR A 41 -4.27 -6.03 15.54
C TYR A 41 -4.87 -5.33 14.32
N GLU A 42 -5.97 -5.87 13.82
CA GLU A 42 -6.59 -5.36 12.61
C GLU A 42 -6.83 -3.85 12.64
N ARG A 43 -7.31 -3.37 13.77
CA ARG A 43 -7.58 -1.93 13.93
C ARG A 43 -6.32 -1.10 13.76
N ASN A 44 -5.22 -1.54 14.37
CA ASN A 44 -3.97 -0.82 14.26
C ASN A 44 -3.33 -1.01 12.88
N ALA A 45 -3.48 -2.20 12.29
CA ALA A 45 -3.00 -2.43 10.93
C ALA A 45 -3.66 -1.46 9.96
N ARG A 46 -4.95 -1.24 10.15
CA ARG A 46 -5.70 -0.29 9.32
C ARG A 46 -5.18 1.12 9.50
N ALA A 47 -4.93 1.51 10.75
CA ALA A 47 -4.38 2.83 11.04
C ALA A 47 -3.01 3.02 10.41
N TRP A 48 -2.17 2.00 10.48
CA TRP A 48 -0.84 2.06 9.88
C TRP A 48 -0.90 2.17 8.36
N LYS A 49 -1.80 1.42 7.72
CA LYS A 49 -1.96 1.49 6.27
C LYS A 49 -2.45 2.87 5.85
N LYS A 50 -3.39 3.42 6.62
CA LYS A 50 -3.93 4.74 6.32
C LYS A 50 -2.86 5.81 6.46
N TRP A 51 -2.07 5.72 7.53
CA TRP A 51 -0.98 6.65 7.76
C TRP A 51 0.05 6.56 6.64
N TYR A 52 0.43 5.35 6.26
CA TYR A 52 1.43 5.15 5.22
C TYR A 52 0.95 5.70 3.87
N ALA A 53 -0.30 5.45 3.53
CA ALA A 53 -0.85 5.97 2.28
C ALA A 53 -0.82 7.50 2.27
N ARG A 54 -1.12 8.12 3.41
CA ARG A 54 -1.07 9.58 3.52
C ARG A 54 0.36 10.08 3.40
N GLU A 55 1.32 9.38 4.02
CA GLU A 55 2.72 9.76 3.92
C GLU A 55 3.22 9.67 2.49
N LEU A 56 2.83 8.63 1.78
CA LEU A 56 3.22 8.50 0.37
C LEU A 56 2.65 9.62 -0.46
N ARG A 57 1.39 9.96 -0.23
CA ARG A 57 0.75 11.03 -0.98
C ARG A 57 1.40 12.38 -0.73
N GLU A 58 1.67 12.67 0.53
CA GLU A 58 2.26 13.96 0.89
C GLU A 58 3.73 14.03 0.52
N GLY A 59 4.45 12.94 0.72
CA GLY A 59 5.86 12.89 0.36
C GLY A 59 6.09 12.86 -1.14
N ALA A 60 5.07 12.44 -1.89
CA ALA A 60 5.21 12.30 -3.32
C ALA A 60 5.10 13.62 -4.07
N ALA A 61 4.80 14.71 -3.38
CA ALA A 61 4.62 15.99 -4.04
C ALA A 61 5.81 16.38 -4.90
N GLY A 62 7.00 15.95 -4.55
CA GLY A 62 8.18 16.22 -5.34
C GLY A 62 8.87 14.96 -5.85
N VAL A 63 8.20 13.82 -5.78
CA VAL A 63 8.80 12.53 -6.12
C VAL A 63 8.31 12.08 -7.48
N PRO A 64 9.18 11.52 -8.31
CA PRO A 64 8.75 11.01 -9.61
C PRO A 64 7.66 9.97 -9.48
N ASP A 65 6.75 9.94 -10.42
CA ASP A 65 5.64 8.98 -10.41
C ASP A 65 6.11 7.54 -10.45
N THR A 66 7.33 7.32 -10.91
CA THR A 66 7.89 5.97 -10.95
C THR A 66 8.33 5.48 -9.57
N ALA A 67 8.26 6.33 -8.56
CA ALA A 67 8.71 5.94 -7.22
C ALA A 67 7.77 4.96 -6.53
N LEU A 68 6.53 4.83 -6.99
CA LEU A 68 5.57 3.92 -6.36
C LEU A 68 5.86 2.51 -6.81
N ASP A 69 6.28 1.66 -5.88
CA ASP A 69 6.53 0.26 -6.21
C ASP A 69 5.30 -0.60 -5.91
N THR A 70 5.40 -1.87 -6.23
CA THR A 70 4.28 -2.78 -6.09
C THR A 70 3.81 -2.93 -4.65
N THR A 71 4.75 -2.95 -3.71
CA THR A 71 4.39 -3.08 -2.30
C THR A 71 3.61 -1.84 -1.82
N ASP A 72 4.05 -0.67 -2.24
CA ASP A 72 3.37 0.57 -1.87
C ASP A 72 1.99 0.63 -2.50
N ALA A 73 1.88 0.24 -3.77
CA ALA A 73 0.60 0.21 -4.46
C ALA A 73 -0.37 -0.76 -3.78
N GLU A 74 0.13 -1.91 -3.37
CA GLU A 74 -0.68 -2.91 -2.70
C GLU A 74 -1.23 -2.37 -1.38
N ALA A 75 -0.40 -1.67 -0.62
CA ALA A 75 -0.84 -1.08 0.63
C ALA A 75 -1.95 -0.05 0.41
N ILE A 76 -1.81 0.75 -0.63
CA ILE A 76 -2.81 1.76 -0.95
C ILE A 76 -4.11 1.09 -1.40
N LEU A 77 -4.01 0.07 -2.23
CA LEU A 77 -5.19 -0.66 -2.68
C LEU A 77 -5.90 -1.34 -1.52
N ASP A 78 -5.14 -1.94 -0.61
CA ASP A 78 -5.74 -2.56 0.56
C ASP A 78 -6.54 -1.55 1.38
N LEU A 79 -6.01 -0.34 1.50
CA LEU A 79 -6.72 0.70 2.21
C LEU A 79 -8.00 1.10 1.48
N LEU A 80 -7.92 1.28 0.17
CA LEU A 80 -9.08 1.69 -0.62
C LEU A 80 -10.15 0.61 -0.63
N LEU A 81 -9.76 -0.65 -0.55
CA LEU A 81 -10.69 -1.77 -0.61
C LEU A 81 -11.09 -2.28 0.76
N TRP A 82 -10.76 -1.54 1.82
CA TRP A 82 -11.04 -2.02 3.18
C TRP A 82 -12.53 -2.23 3.44
N SER A 83 -13.38 -1.44 2.79
CA SER A 83 -14.82 -1.58 2.95
C SER A 83 -15.41 -2.78 2.23
N ILE A 84 -14.61 -3.44 1.39
CA ILE A 84 -15.05 -4.61 0.65
C ILE A 84 -14.88 -5.85 1.53
N PRO A 85 -15.86 -6.75 1.59
CA PRO A 85 -15.70 -7.98 2.36
C PRO A 85 -14.44 -8.74 1.94
N GLU A 86 -13.78 -9.33 2.91
CA GLU A 86 -12.49 -9.95 2.67
C GLU A 86 -12.52 -10.99 1.56
N GLU A 87 -13.59 -11.77 1.50
CA GLU A 87 -13.69 -12.84 0.50
C GLU A 87 -13.82 -12.30 -0.92
N GLN A 88 -14.13 -11.02 -1.07
CA GLN A 88 -14.27 -10.41 -2.39
C GLN A 88 -13.09 -9.51 -2.75
N ARG A 89 -12.23 -9.22 -1.80
CA ARG A 89 -11.17 -8.23 -2.01
C ARG A 89 -10.21 -8.60 -3.14
N ALA A 90 -9.85 -9.88 -3.24
CA ALA A 90 -8.90 -10.28 -4.27
C ALA A 90 -9.47 -10.05 -5.67
N ALA A 91 -10.74 -10.37 -5.87
CA ALA A 91 -11.38 -10.16 -7.16
C ALA A 91 -11.53 -8.67 -7.47
N VAL A 92 -11.96 -7.89 -6.47
CA VAL A 92 -12.14 -6.46 -6.67
C VAL A 92 -10.81 -5.78 -6.94
N ARG A 93 -9.75 -6.23 -6.26
CA ARG A 93 -8.42 -5.68 -6.50
C ARG A 93 -7.99 -5.93 -7.95
N ARG A 94 -8.19 -7.14 -8.45
CA ARG A 94 -7.84 -7.45 -9.84
C ARG A 94 -8.63 -6.58 -10.82
N GLU A 95 -9.92 -6.39 -10.55
CA GLU A 95 -10.73 -5.55 -11.40
C GLU A 95 -10.28 -4.10 -11.38
N SER A 96 -9.90 -3.62 -10.20
CA SER A 96 -9.43 -2.25 -10.06
C SER A 96 -8.12 -2.03 -10.81
N VAL A 97 -7.18 -2.97 -10.67
CA VAL A 97 -5.91 -2.88 -11.37
C VAL A 97 -6.12 -2.94 -12.88
N GLU A 98 -7.01 -3.79 -13.33
CA GLU A 98 -7.32 -3.89 -14.76
C GLU A 98 -7.93 -2.58 -15.26
N SER A 99 -8.77 -1.94 -14.45
CA SER A 99 -9.34 -0.66 -14.83
C SER A 99 -8.26 0.40 -14.98
N PHE A 100 -7.30 0.44 -14.06
CA PHE A 100 -6.17 1.36 -14.18
C PHE A 100 -5.37 1.09 -15.44
N ARG A 101 -5.15 -0.18 -15.76
CA ARG A 101 -4.44 -0.54 -16.96
C ARG A 101 -5.15 0.00 -18.19
N GLN A 102 -6.46 -0.22 -18.27
CA GLN A 102 -7.24 0.24 -19.40
C GLN A 102 -7.25 1.77 -19.50
N LEU A 103 -7.31 2.46 -18.37
CA LEU A 103 -7.27 3.91 -18.37
C LEU A 103 -5.97 4.43 -18.95
N HIS A 104 -4.86 3.82 -18.60
CA HIS A 104 -3.56 4.21 -19.15
C HIS A 104 -3.50 3.94 -20.65
N LEU A 105 -3.89 2.74 -21.05
CA LEU A 105 -3.83 2.35 -22.45
C LEU A 105 -4.74 3.22 -23.34
N SER A 106 -5.92 3.56 -22.81
CA SER A 106 -6.84 4.38 -23.59
C SER A 106 -6.31 5.79 -23.82
N ARG A 107 -5.34 6.22 -23.04
CA ARG A 107 -4.71 7.52 -23.19
C ARG A 107 -3.31 7.42 -23.76
N SER A 108 -2.97 6.27 -24.29
CA SER A 108 -1.66 6.01 -24.87
C SER A 108 -0.52 6.22 -23.89
N ILE A 109 -0.76 5.87 -22.62
CA ILE A 109 0.23 5.95 -21.58
C ILE A 109 0.61 4.55 -21.16
N VAL A 110 1.90 4.30 -21.01
CA VAL A 110 2.37 2.98 -20.56
C VAL A 110 2.01 2.82 -19.09
N PRO A 111 1.32 1.74 -18.72
CA PRO A 111 0.97 1.53 -17.31
C PRO A 111 2.22 1.39 -16.44
N PRO A 112 2.15 1.84 -15.18
CA PRO A 112 3.27 1.67 -14.26
C PRO A 112 3.55 0.19 -13.99
N ALA A 113 4.76 -0.11 -13.56
CA ALA A 113 5.16 -1.48 -13.31
C ALA A 113 4.25 -2.19 -12.30
N TRP A 114 3.80 -1.48 -11.27
CA TRP A 114 2.95 -2.12 -10.26
C TRP A 114 1.61 -2.57 -10.84
N VAL A 115 1.10 -1.86 -11.84
CA VAL A 115 -0.14 -2.27 -12.52
C VAL A 115 0.07 -3.61 -13.20
N LEU A 116 1.22 -3.75 -13.87
CA LEU A 116 1.53 -5.00 -14.55
C LEU A 116 1.77 -6.14 -13.57
N GLU A 117 2.44 -5.85 -12.47
CA GLU A 117 2.76 -6.87 -11.48
C GLU A 117 1.54 -7.34 -10.71
N LEU A 118 0.68 -6.43 -10.28
CA LEU A 118 -0.51 -6.82 -9.53
C LEU A 118 -1.57 -7.43 -10.42
N GLY A 119 -1.57 -7.09 -11.69
CA GLY A 119 -2.48 -7.71 -12.65
C GLY A 119 -1.85 -8.87 -13.38
N GLY A 120 -0.56 -9.13 -13.14
CA GLY A 120 0.19 -10.05 -13.94
C GLY A 120 -0.20 -11.51 -13.77
N ASP A 121 -0.73 -11.85 -12.63
CA ASP A 121 -1.15 -13.23 -12.41
C ASP A 121 -2.17 -13.65 -13.43
N ALA A 122 -3.08 -12.75 -13.74
CA ALA A 122 -4.07 -13.03 -14.75
C ALA A 122 -3.42 -13.18 -16.12
N GLN A 123 -2.35 -12.45 -16.34
CA GLN A 123 -1.66 -12.51 -17.61
C GLN A 123 -0.78 -13.73 -17.72
N SER A 124 -0.11 -14.05 -16.65
CA SER A 124 0.76 -15.20 -16.71
C SER A 124 -0.02 -16.48 -16.86
N ALA A 125 -1.23 -16.50 -16.36
CA ALA A 125 -2.06 -17.67 -16.51
C ALA A 125 -2.30 -18.00 -17.99
N PRO A 126 -2.66 -17.04 -18.81
CA PRO A 126 -2.90 -17.36 -20.21
C PRO A 126 -1.64 -17.67 -20.97
N SER A 127 -0.60 -17.09 -20.59
CA SER A 127 0.61 -17.31 -21.32
C SER A 127 0.96 -18.76 -21.28
N ALA A 128 0.42 -19.32 -20.45
CA ALA A 128 0.55 -20.71 -20.52
C ALA A 128 -0.22 -21.20 -21.65
N GLU A 129 -0.40 -20.51 -21.96
CA GLU A 129 -0.73 -21.05 -22.57
C GLU A 129 -0.74 -21.43 -23.33
N ASP A 130 -0.65 -21.14 -23.29
CA ASP A 130 -0.76 -21.47 -23.91
C ASP A 130 -0.64 -22.18 -24.27
#